data_e2470ca538fa008b9e1b4fe6024534df
#
_entry.id   e2470ca538fa008b9e1b4fe6024534df
#
_cell.length_a   1.000
_cell.length_b   1.000
_cell.length_c   1.000
_cell.angle_alpha   90.00
_cell.angle_beta   90.00
_cell.angle_gamma   90.00
#
_symmetry.space_group_name_H-M   'P 1'
#
loop_
_entity.id
_entity.type
_entity.pdbx_description
1 polymer ?
#
loop_
_entity_poly.entity_id
_entity_poly.type
_entity_poly.pdbx_seq_one_letter_code
_entity_poly.pdbx_strand_id
1 'polypeptide(L)'
;MSSWRWEYDPDADHVVKGLPHHVIAEVERLAHELVALAEVGVDVTDIGDGARKGVPGGLRRIPLLTDGWFYALPLPRLHLIALVRVIPPYTDL
;
A
#
# COMPACT_ATOMS: atom_id res chain seq x y z
N MET A 1 -17.79 6.55 11.95
CA MET A 1 -17.66 6.68 10.50
C MET A 1 -16.20 6.55 10.10
N SER A 2 -15.98 5.89 8.98
CA SER A 2 -14.66 5.81 8.42
C SER A 2 -14.19 7.19 7.96
N SER A 3 -13.01 7.58 8.39
CA SER A 3 -12.37 8.78 7.86
C SER A 3 -11.09 8.44 7.10
N TRP A 4 -10.69 7.18 7.09
CA TRP A 4 -9.51 6.74 6.36
C TRP A 4 -9.85 6.42 4.91
N ARG A 5 -8.88 6.68 4.02
CA ARG A 5 -8.97 6.31 2.61
C ARG A 5 -7.59 5.98 2.08
N TRP A 6 -7.55 5.43 0.89
CA TRP A 6 -6.28 5.23 0.17
C TRP A 6 -6.39 5.87 -1.22
N GLU A 7 -5.26 6.21 -1.79
CA GLU A 7 -5.22 6.70 -3.17
C GLU A 7 -3.85 6.43 -3.78
N TYR A 8 -3.79 6.36 -5.10
CA TYR A 8 -2.51 6.31 -5.80
C TYR A 8 -1.88 7.69 -5.81
N ASP A 9 -0.56 7.77 -5.65
CA ASP A 9 0.18 9.02 -5.61
C ASP A 9 1.35 8.95 -6.60
N PRO A 10 1.36 9.81 -7.62
CA PRO A 10 0.45 10.94 -7.87
C PRO A 10 -0.91 10.51 -8.43
N ASP A 11 -0.99 9.38 -9.14
CA ASP A 11 -2.23 8.87 -9.70
C ASP A 11 -2.03 7.42 -10.19
N ALA A 12 -3.12 6.78 -10.63
CA ALA A 12 -3.09 5.40 -11.10
C ALA A 12 -2.17 5.22 -12.32
N ASP A 13 -2.14 6.20 -13.22
CA ASP A 13 -1.30 6.11 -14.42
C ASP A 13 0.18 6.02 -14.09
N HIS A 14 0.64 6.65 -13.01
CA HIS A 14 2.03 6.57 -12.59
C HIS A 14 2.35 5.30 -11.80
N VAL A 15 1.37 4.74 -11.11
CA VAL A 15 1.63 3.65 -10.16
C VAL A 15 1.35 2.27 -10.75
N VAL A 16 0.24 2.12 -11.48
CA VAL A 16 -0.21 0.80 -11.92
C VAL A 16 -0.38 0.66 -13.44
N LYS A 17 -0.04 1.69 -14.21
CA LYS A 17 -0.15 1.63 -15.67
C LYS A 17 0.63 0.44 -16.23
N GLY A 18 -0.03 -0.32 -17.09
CA GLY A 18 0.60 -1.45 -17.77
C GLY A 18 0.69 -2.73 -16.96
N LEU A 19 0.23 -2.72 -15.70
CA LEU A 19 0.24 -3.94 -14.89
C LEU A 19 -0.96 -4.83 -15.23
N PRO A 20 -0.81 -6.16 -15.09
CA PRO A 20 -1.95 -7.08 -15.27
C PRO A 20 -3.10 -6.75 -14.32
N HIS A 21 -4.33 -6.99 -14.78
CA HIS A 21 -5.52 -6.70 -13.98
C HIS A 21 -5.53 -7.43 -12.64
N HIS A 22 -5.07 -8.68 -12.58
CA HIS A 22 -5.06 -9.43 -11.32
C HIS A 22 -4.08 -8.85 -10.31
N VAL A 23 -2.98 -8.26 -10.78
CA VAL A 23 -2.02 -7.58 -9.90
C VAL A 23 -2.65 -6.31 -9.32
N ILE A 24 -3.27 -5.51 -10.17
CA ILE A 24 -3.95 -4.28 -9.74
C ILE A 24 -5.06 -4.62 -8.74
N ALA A 25 -5.86 -5.65 -9.03
CA ALA A 25 -6.95 -6.06 -8.15
C ALA A 25 -6.43 -6.45 -6.76
N GLU A 26 -5.30 -7.15 -6.68
CA GLU A 26 -4.72 -7.54 -5.41
C GLU A 26 -4.15 -6.34 -4.65
N VAL A 27 -3.50 -5.41 -5.35
CA VAL A 27 -3.03 -4.17 -4.73
C VAL A 27 -4.19 -3.42 -4.08
N GLU A 28 -5.31 -3.28 -4.81
CA GLU A 28 -6.45 -2.54 -4.31
C GLU A 28 -7.16 -3.28 -3.18
N ARG A 29 -7.21 -4.62 -3.23
CA ARG A 29 -7.74 -5.41 -2.13
C ARG A 29 -6.92 -5.17 -0.85
N LEU A 30 -5.59 -5.20 -0.97
CA LEU A 30 -4.70 -4.97 0.17
C LEU A 30 -4.80 -3.53 0.67
N ALA A 31 -4.97 -2.56 -0.23
CA ALA A 31 -5.17 -1.16 0.17
C ALA A 31 -6.45 -1.01 1.00
N HIS A 32 -7.54 -1.67 0.61
CA HIS A 32 -8.78 -1.67 1.39
C HIS A 32 -8.58 -2.33 2.76
N GLU A 33 -7.79 -3.39 2.85
CA GLU A 33 -7.47 -4.01 4.14
C GLU A 33 -6.68 -3.07 5.04
N LEU A 34 -5.70 -2.34 4.48
CA LEU A 34 -4.94 -1.36 5.25
C LEU A 34 -5.83 -0.27 5.82
N VAL A 35 -6.77 0.23 5.02
CA VAL A 35 -7.75 1.21 5.48
C VAL A 35 -8.60 0.63 6.60
N ALA A 36 -9.10 -0.60 6.43
CA ALA A 36 -9.92 -1.25 7.46
C ALA A 36 -9.16 -1.43 8.78
N LEU A 37 -7.89 -1.80 8.71
CA LEU A 37 -7.04 -1.91 9.90
C LEU A 37 -6.86 -0.56 10.58
N ALA A 38 -6.59 0.49 9.81
CA ALA A 38 -6.45 1.84 10.35
C ALA A 38 -7.72 2.30 11.06
N GLU A 39 -8.87 1.98 10.49
CA GLU A 39 -10.16 2.38 11.04
C GLU A 39 -10.47 1.72 12.40
N VAL A 40 -9.95 0.52 12.63
CA VAL A 40 -10.11 -0.15 13.92
C VAL A 40 -8.96 0.11 14.88
N GLY A 41 -8.09 1.06 14.58
CA GLY A 41 -7.06 1.52 15.50
C GLY A 41 -5.72 0.82 15.39
N VAL A 42 -5.51 -0.01 14.36
CA VAL A 42 -4.19 -0.60 14.11
C VAL A 42 -3.23 0.49 13.63
N ASP A 43 -2.00 0.48 14.15
CA ASP A 43 -0.98 1.44 13.73
C ASP A 43 -0.41 1.05 12.38
N VAL A 44 -0.96 1.64 11.31
CA VAL A 44 -0.52 1.35 9.94
C VAL A 44 0.85 1.96 9.61
N THR A 45 1.40 2.82 10.48
CA THR A 45 2.77 3.33 10.28
C THR A 45 3.83 2.28 10.59
N ASP A 46 3.44 1.18 11.25
CA ASP A 46 4.35 0.10 11.62
C ASP A 46 4.02 -1.21 10.91
N ILE A 47 3.18 -1.17 9.89
CA ILE A 47 2.77 -2.35 9.16
C ILE A 47 3.78 -2.67 8.04
N GLY A 48 3.92 -3.96 7.68
CA GLY A 48 4.88 -4.36 6.65
C GLY A 48 6.32 -4.06 7.05
N ASP A 49 7.18 -3.85 6.07
CA ASP A 49 8.60 -3.58 6.27
C ASP A 49 8.91 -2.12 5.97
N GLY A 50 9.64 -1.46 6.87
CA GLY A 50 10.12 -0.11 6.67
C GLY A 50 11.57 -0.08 6.17
N ALA A 51 12.09 1.12 5.96
CA ALA A 51 13.48 1.32 5.55
C ALA A 51 14.46 0.89 6.65
N ARG A 52 14.03 0.98 7.91
CA ARG A 52 14.82 0.53 9.06
C ARG A 52 13.97 -0.41 9.89
N LYS A 53 14.57 -1.55 10.26
CA LYS A 53 13.88 -2.53 11.10
C LYS A 53 13.50 -1.92 12.45
N GLY A 54 12.24 -2.09 12.83
CA GLY A 54 11.73 -1.61 14.11
C GLY A 54 11.45 -0.12 14.19
N VAL A 55 11.60 0.63 13.10
CA VAL A 55 11.31 2.06 13.06
C VAL A 55 10.01 2.28 12.28
N PRO A 56 8.94 2.80 12.94
CA PRO A 56 7.68 3.07 12.25
C PRO A 56 7.76 4.32 11.39
N GLY A 57 6.75 4.50 10.54
CA GLY A 57 6.63 5.65 9.65
C GLY A 57 7.36 5.50 8.34
N GLY A 58 7.26 6.50 7.48
CA GLY A 58 7.83 6.49 6.13
C GLY A 58 7.18 5.46 5.22
N LEU A 59 7.87 5.14 4.14
CA LEU A 59 7.39 4.14 3.18
C LEU A 59 7.37 2.75 3.81
N ARG A 60 6.27 2.06 3.66
CA ARG A 60 6.08 0.68 4.13
C ARG A 60 6.03 -0.24 2.92
N ARG A 61 6.80 -1.31 2.95
CA ARG A 61 6.78 -2.32 1.90
C ARG A 61 5.81 -3.41 2.29
N ILE A 62 4.78 -3.62 1.46
CA ILE A 62 3.72 -4.59 1.70
C ILE A 62 3.87 -5.72 0.70
N PRO A 63 3.96 -6.98 1.16
CA PRO A 63 4.04 -8.14 0.25
C PRO A 63 2.83 -8.22 -0.66
N LEU A 64 3.08 -8.59 -1.92
CA LEU A 64 2.06 -8.66 -2.97
C LEU A 64 2.23 -9.97 -3.73
N LEU A 65 1.23 -10.86 -3.62
CA LEU A 65 1.29 -12.17 -4.28
C LEU A 65 2.53 -12.96 -3.83
N THR A 66 3.18 -13.69 -4.74
CA THR A 66 4.28 -14.59 -4.35
C THR A 66 5.57 -13.83 -4.04
N ASP A 67 6.03 -12.97 -4.94
CA ASP A 67 7.34 -12.32 -4.82
C ASP A 67 7.32 -10.85 -5.23
N GLY A 68 6.13 -10.26 -5.32
CA GLY A 68 5.98 -8.83 -5.53
C GLY A 68 5.81 -8.07 -4.24
N TRP A 69 5.71 -6.75 -4.34
CA TRP A 69 5.39 -5.88 -3.21
C TRP A 69 4.92 -4.53 -3.74
N PHE A 70 4.36 -3.74 -2.86
CA PHE A 70 4.11 -2.34 -3.17
C PHE A 70 4.51 -1.46 -2.00
N TYR A 71 4.74 -0.19 -2.30
CA TYR A 71 5.10 0.79 -1.29
C TYR A 71 3.89 1.64 -0.94
N ALA A 72 3.57 1.67 0.34
CA ALA A 72 2.51 2.50 0.90
C ALA A 72 3.11 3.53 1.84
N LEU A 73 2.58 4.74 1.80
CA LEU A 73 2.97 5.82 2.71
C LEU A 73 1.76 6.18 3.57
N PRO A 74 1.70 5.69 4.81
CA PRO A 74 0.64 6.09 5.72
C PRO A 74 0.83 7.52 6.19
N LEU A 75 -0.23 8.31 6.13
CA LEU A 75 -0.26 9.71 6.53
C LEU A 75 -1.37 9.90 7.55
N PRO A 76 -1.11 9.59 8.85
CA PRO A 76 -2.17 9.58 9.87
C PRO A 76 -2.88 10.92 10.03
N ARG A 77 -2.16 12.02 9.89
CA ARG A 77 -2.78 13.35 10.01
C ARG A 77 -3.85 13.60 8.95
N LEU A 78 -3.72 12.95 7.80
CA LEU A 78 -4.67 13.08 6.69
C LEU A 78 -5.65 11.92 6.63
N HIS A 79 -5.51 10.92 7.50
CA HIS A 79 -6.24 9.65 7.43
C HIS A 79 -6.16 9.05 6.02
N LEU A 80 -4.94 9.05 5.47
CA LEU A 80 -4.70 8.66 4.09
C LEU A 80 -3.56 7.63 4.03
N ILE A 81 -3.73 6.65 3.17
CA ILE A 81 -2.66 5.73 2.79
C ILE A 81 -2.39 5.96 1.31
N ALA A 82 -1.21 6.51 0.99
CA ALA A 82 -0.82 6.76 -0.38
C ALA A 82 -0.06 5.55 -0.92
N LEU A 83 -0.46 5.05 -2.09
CA LEU A 83 0.25 3.98 -2.79
C LEU A 83 1.15 4.62 -3.84
N VAL A 84 2.46 4.45 -3.69
CA VAL A 84 3.43 5.23 -4.47
C VAL A 84 4.14 4.41 -5.54
N ARG A 85 4.22 3.09 -5.37
CA ARG A 85 4.89 2.24 -6.35
C ARG A 85 4.48 0.78 -6.17
N VAL A 86 4.34 0.06 -7.29
CA VAL A 86 4.05 -1.38 -7.29
C VAL A 86 5.18 -2.08 -8.03
N ILE A 87 5.73 -3.12 -7.39
CA ILE A 87 6.69 -4.04 -8.00
C ILE A 87 5.98 -5.36 -8.16
N PRO A 88 5.52 -5.72 -9.36
CA PRO A 88 4.76 -6.95 -9.55
C PRO A 88 5.66 -8.18 -9.39
N PRO A 89 5.06 -9.36 -9.14
CA PRO A 89 5.84 -10.60 -9.13
C PRO A 89 6.62 -10.79 -10.42
N TYR A 90 7.77 -11.43 -10.34
CA TYR A 90 8.64 -11.64 -11.50
C TYR A 90 7.92 -12.28 -12.68
N THR A 91 7.02 -13.23 -12.39
CA THR A 91 6.27 -13.93 -13.43
C THR A 91 5.22 -13.05 -14.13
N ASP A 92 4.95 -11.87 -13.58
CA ASP A 92 3.97 -10.93 -14.13
C ASP A 92 4.64 -9.69 -14.76
N LEU A 93 5.93 -9.77 -14.99
CA LEU A 93 6.66 -8.69 -15.65
C LEU A 93 6.53 -8.75 -17.17
#